data_a52edd9b2cafc6ee11437247c84be774
#
_entry.id   a52edd9b2cafc6ee11437247c84be774
#
_cell.length_a   1.000
_cell.length_b   1.000
_cell.length_c   1.000
_cell.angle_alpha   90.00
_cell.angle_beta   90.00
_cell.angle_gamma   90.00
#
_symmetry.space_group_name_H-M   'P 1'
#
loop_
_entity.id
_entity.type
_entity.pdbx_description
1 polymer ?
#
loop_
_entity_poly.entity_id
_entity_poly.type
_entity_poly.pdbx_seq_one_letter_code
_entity_poly.pdbx_strand_id
1 'polypeptide(L)'
;MPYNLAPSIQRHKAQTRIALLFVLIALALTVLPTASFAGTDTAGNVLATEADSNPSDAEGDLYWAGQSLNLDDASIDRDIIAAGDSLSIRDCTVGGAVRLAARTIDISKTAIDGSVTVAGQHVVLNTGSTANCFYAMGETVALRGSVKSAALAGSTVTIDGTIDGDVEVWADKLILGKNARITGTVNAHIAQDPERAEDAQVGALKIDRTENENTSTINDTIGGIVAAALSTCFVAIILELVFPRATASAAGMLRQRP
;
A
#
# COMPACT_ATOMS: atom_id res chain seq x y z
N MET A 1 -23.61 36.58 5.03
CA MET A 1 -23.19 35.87 3.81
C MET A 1 -22.01 34.97 4.22
N PRO A 2 -22.15 33.66 4.25
CA PRO A 2 -21.04 32.79 4.58
C PRO A 2 -20.13 32.64 3.36
N TYR A 3 -18.86 32.93 3.52
CA TYR A 3 -17.82 32.73 2.50
C TYR A 3 -17.66 31.22 2.24
N ASN A 4 -18.11 30.79 1.06
CA ASN A 4 -17.79 29.47 0.54
C ASN A 4 -16.28 29.43 0.21
N LEU A 5 -15.50 28.79 1.05
CA LEU A 5 -14.09 28.51 0.77
C LEU A 5 -14.00 27.67 -0.50
N ALA A 6 -13.19 28.15 -1.45
CA ALA A 6 -13.04 27.57 -2.77
C ALA A 6 -12.70 26.07 -2.72
N PRO A 7 -13.24 25.25 -3.63
CA PRO A 7 -13.06 23.79 -3.65
C PRO A 7 -11.60 23.33 -3.77
N SER A 8 -10.70 24.20 -4.21
CA SER A 8 -9.25 23.96 -4.28
C SER A 8 -8.59 23.68 -2.91
N ILE A 9 -9.06 24.34 -1.83
CA ILE A 9 -8.47 24.19 -0.49
C ILE A 9 -8.84 22.83 0.14
N GLN A 10 -10.00 22.28 -0.19
CA GLN A 10 -10.44 20.99 0.30
C GLN A 10 -9.70 19.82 -0.42
N ARG A 11 -9.36 20.01 -1.71
CA ARG A 11 -8.58 19.04 -2.51
C ARG A 11 -7.15 18.89 -2.00
N HIS A 12 -6.46 19.98 -1.68
CA HIS A 12 -5.12 19.90 -1.09
C HIS A 12 -5.09 19.15 0.24
N LYS A 13 -6.15 19.26 1.06
CA LYS A 13 -6.22 18.53 2.34
C LYS A 13 -6.38 17.03 2.18
N ALA A 14 -7.08 16.55 1.15
CA ALA A 14 -7.23 15.12 0.90
C ALA A 14 -5.93 14.51 0.35
N GLN A 15 -5.31 15.16 -0.63
CA GLN A 15 -4.02 14.73 -1.20
C GLN A 15 -2.90 14.74 -0.15
N THR A 16 -2.85 15.78 0.69
CA THR A 16 -1.89 15.86 1.79
C THR A 16 -2.12 14.75 2.83
N ARG A 17 -3.37 14.36 3.10
CA ARG A 17 -3.68 13.27 4.04
C ARG A 17 -3.26 11.91 3.50
N ILE A 18 -3.47 11.65 2.21
CA ILE A 18 -3.05 10.41 1.55
C ILE A 18 -1.52 10.33 1.51
N ALA A 19 -0.86 11.39 1.07
CA ALA A 19 0.61 11.48 1.09
C ALA A 19 1.17 11.32 2.51
N LEU A 20 0.55 11.95 3.52
CA LEU A 20 0.93 11.83 4.92
C LEU A 20 0.74 10.39 5.43
N LEU A 21 -0.32 9.70 5.01
CA LEU A 21 -0.58 8.31 5.37
C LEU A 21 0.52 7.40 4.81
N PHE A 22 0.94 7.60 3.55
CA PHE A 22 2.03 6.83 2.93
C PHE A 22 3.40 7.15 3.57
N VAL A 23 3.65 8.40 3.92
CA VAL A 23 4.85 8.78 4.67
C VAL A 23 4.86 8.15 6.07
N LEU A 24 3.72 8.07 6.75
CA LEU A 24 3.59 7.40 8.05
C LEU A 24 3.77 5.88 7.93
N ILE A 25 3.28 5.26 6.85
CA ILE A 25 3.49 3.83 6.57
C ILE A 25 4.97 3.58 6.27
N ALA A 26 5.61 4.39 5.43
CA ALA A 26 7.04 4.30 5.16
C ALA A 26 7.87 4.52 6.45
N LEU A 27 7.49 5.49 7.28
CA LEU A 27 8.14 5.76 8.56
C LEU A 27 7.92 4.62 9.57
N ALA A 28 6.73 4.00 9.59
CA ALA A 28 6.47 2.84 10.44
C ALA A 28 7.32 1.62 10.02
N LEU A 29 7.59 1.46 8.73
CA LEU A 29 8.47 0.42 8.19
C LEU A 29 9.96 0.68 8.49
N THR A 30 10.38 1.93 8.69
CA THR A 30 11.78 2.28 9.02
C THR A 30 12.13 2.12 10.50
N VAL A 31 11.15 1.96 11.37
CA VAL A 31 11.36 1.79 12.84
C VAL A 31 11.49 0.30 13.22
N LEU A 32 11.48 -0.63 12.25
CA LEU A 32 11.76 -2.02 12.54
C LEU A 32 13.20 -2.15 13.07
N PRO A 33 13.40 -2.69 14.28
CA PRO A 33 14.74 -2.90 14.79
C PRO A 33 15.47 -3.90 13.86
N THR A 34 16.69 -3.55 13.43
CA THR A 34 17.59 -4.40 12.64
C THR A 34 18.16 -5.59 13.44
N ALA A 35 17.45 -6.03 14.44
CA ALA A 35 17.80 -7.24 15.18
C ALA A 35 17.26 -8.45 14.39
N SER A 36 18.14 -9.34 13.99
CA SER A 36 17.83 -10.67 13.46
C SER A 36 17.08 -11.48 14.53
N PHE A 37 15.82 -11.21 14.74
CA PHE A 37 14.96 -12.01 15.59
C PHE A 37 13.84 -12.60 14.72
N ALA A 38 14.14 -13.74 14.12
CA ALA A 38 13.07 -14.66 13.76
C ALA A 38 12.55 -15.29 15.05
N GLY A 39 11.28 -15.26 15.25
CA GLY A 39 10.66 -15.86 16.43
C GLY A 39 9.20 -15.51 16.57
N THR A 40 8.52 -16.34 17.33
CA THR A 40 7.14 -16.07 17.77
C THR A 40 7.20 -15.51 19.18
N ASP A 41 6.53 -14.40 19.44
CA ASP A 41 6.39 -13.85 20.79
C ASP A 41 5.24 -14.52 21.56
N THR A 42 5.05 -14.12 22.83
CA THR A 42 3.98 -14.67 23.69
C THR A 42 2.57 -14.27 23.26
N ALA A 43 2.41 -13.34 22.31
CA ALA A 43 1.14 -12.92 21.74
C ALA A 43 0.86 -13.60 20.39
N GLY A 44 1.70 -14.56 19.98
CA GLY A 44 1.57 -15.27 18.70
C GLY A 44 2.04 -14.47 17.48
N ASN A 45 2.66 -13.28 17.70
CA ASN A 45 3.21 -12.51 16.58
C ASN A 45 4.47 -13.19 16.04
N VAL A 46 4.58 -13.26 14.73
CA VAL A 46 5.72 -13.83 14.02
C VAL A 46 6.56 -12.69 13.44
N LEU A 47 7.83 -12.63 13.82
CA LEU A 47 8.83 -11.80 13.19
C LEU A 47 9.74 -12.68 12.36
N ALA A 48 9.76 -12.49 11.04
CA ALA A 48 10.52 -13.30 10.12
C ALA A 48 11.31 -12.45 9.12
N THR A 49 12.41 -13.04 8.64
CA THR A 49 13.28 -12.46 7.62
C THR A 49 13.51 -13.49 6.52
N GLU A 50 14.17 -13.10 5.44
CA GLU A 50 14.47 -13.99 4.32
C GLU A 50 15.31 -15.21 4.70
N ALA A 51 16.05 -15.15 5.81
CA ALA A 51 16.83 -16.28 6.31
C ALA A 51 15.95 -17.38 6.94
N ASP A 52 14.70 -17.06 7.22
CA ASP A 52 13.75 -17.97 7.82
C ASP A 52 12.91 -18.61 6.73
N SER A 53 12.54 -19.87 6.93
CA SER A 53 11.54 -20.53 6.08
C SER A 53 10.27 -19.68 6.06
N ASN A 54 9.61 -19.58 4.91
CA ASN A 54 8.32 -18.86 4.79
C ASN A 54 7.39 -19.22 5.95
N PRO A 55 6.95 -18.22 6.74
CA PRO A 55 6.01 -18.50 7.84
C PRO A 55 4.72 -19.09 7.25
N SER A 56 4.26 -20.20 7.82
CA SER A 56 3.03 -20.85 7.36
C SER A 56 1.80 -20.27 8.06
N ASP A 57 1.89 -20.07 9.38
CA ASP A 57 0.77 -19.62 10.19
C ASP A 57 1.23 -18.67 11.30
N ALA A 58 0.35 -17.74 11.70
CA ALA A 58 0.57 -16.87 12.85
C ALA A 58 -0.76 -16.63 13.59
N GLU A 59 -0.80 -16.90 14.89
CA GLU A 59 -1.94 -16.56 15.77
C GLU A 59 -2.02 -15.05 16.05
N GLY A 60 -0.95 -14.31 15.78
CA GLY A 60 -0.84 -12.86 15.91
C GLY A 60 -0.58 -12.16 14.59
N ASP A 61 0.19 -11.08 14.66
CA ASP A 61 0.63 -10.32 13.49
C ASP A 61 1.85 -10.99 12.86
N LEU A 62 1.93 -10.93 11.53
CA LEU A 62 3.12 -11.30 10.78
C LEU A 62 3.90 -10.04 10.37
N TYR A 63 5.12 -9.92 10.86
CA TYR A 63 6.09 -8.91 10.44
C TYR A 63 7.19 -9.56 9.62
N TRP A 64 7.38 -9.11 8.41
CA TRP A 64 8.39 -9.67 7.53
C TRP A 64 9.20 -8.59 6.80
N ALA A 65 10.51 -8.82 6.67
CA ALA A 65 11.39 -7.97 5.88
C ALA A 65 12.49 -8.80 5.21
N GLY A 66 12.66 -8.62 3.89
CA GLY A 66 13.66 -9.35 3.11
C GLY A 66 13.56 -9.01 1.62
N GLN A 67 14.14 -9.84 0.77
CA GLN A 67 14.03 -9.68 -0.68
C GLN A 67 12.74 -10.26 -1.22
N SER A 68 12.41 -11.51 -0.85
CA SER A 68 11.30 -12.23 -1.46
C SER A 68 10.49 -13.00 -0.42
N LEU A 69 9.24 -12.54 -0.19
CA LEU A 69 8.25 -13.27 0.60
C LEU A 69 7.33 -14.05 -0.32
N ASN A 70 7.15 -15.32 -0.01
CA ASN A 70 6.14 -16.15 -0.66
C ASN A 70 5.32 -16.86 0.41
N LEU A 71 4.16 -16.28 0.76
CA LEU A 71 3.17 -16.92 1.60
C LEU A 71 2.24 -17.75 0.71
N ASP A 72 2.11 -19.02 1.01
CA ASP A 72 1.26 -19.95 0.26
C ASP A 72 0.54 -20.86 1.25
N ASP A 73 -0.80 -20.89 1.18
CA ASP A 73 -1.68 -21.70 2.05
C ASP A 73 -1.48 -21.39 3.54
N ALA A 74 -1.33 -20.09 3.89
CA ALA A 74 -1.07 -19.64 5.26
C ALA A 74 -2.31 -19.04 5.92
N SER A 75 -2.42 -19.21 7.24
CA SER A 75 -3.44 -18.57 8.09
C SER A 75 -2.79 -17.59 9.06
N ILE A 76 -3.13 -16.31 8.91
CA ILE A 76 -2.66 -15.24 9.78
C ILE A 76 -3.88 -14.63 10.48
N ASP A 77 -3.97 -14.83 11.79
CA ASP A 77 -5.17 -14.42 12.53
C ASP A 77 -5.36 -12.91 12.63
N ARG A 78 -4.26 -12.14 12.45
CA ARG A 78 -4.27 -10.67 12.56
C ARG A 78 -3.66 -10.01 11.33
N ASP A 79 -2.75 -9.05 11.52
CA ASP A 79 -2.23 -8.20 10.45
C ASP A 79 -0.98 -8.82 9.78
N ILE A 80 -0.81 -8.56 8.49
CA ILE A 80 0.45 -8.76 7.77
C ILE A 80 1.08 -7.41 7.51
N ILE A 81 2.34 -7.25 7.95
CA ILE A 81 3.16 -6.08 7.67
C ILE A 81 4.47 -6.56 7.04
N ALA A 82 4.65 -6.32 5.75
CA ALA A 82 5.83 -6.82 5.06
C ALA A 82 6.46 -5.79 4.12
N ALA A 83 7.79 -5.84 4.03
CA ALA A 83 8.57 -5.01 3.12
C ALA A 83 9.65 -5.83 2.41
N GLY A 84 9.80 -5.61 1.09
CA GLY A 84 10.78 -6.35 0.30
C GLY A 84 10.90 -5.89 -1.15
N ASP A 85 11.49 -6.73 -1.97
CA ASP A 85 11.52 -6.50 -3.41
C ASP A 85 10.34 -7.19 -4.12
N SER A 86 10.02 -8.42 -3.73
CA SER A 86 8.90 -9.20 -4.28
C SER A 86 8.08 -9.86 -3.17
N LEU A 87 6.81 -9.52 -3.08
CA LEU A 87 5.88 -10.09 -2.10
C LEU A 87 4.74 -10.78 -2.81
N SER A 88 4.59 -12.08 -2.55
CA SER A 88 3.51 -12.93 -3.05
C SER A 88 2.73 -13.52 -1.89
N ILE A 89 1.42 -13.31 -1.87
CA ILE A 89 0.49 -13.89 -0.89
C ILE A 89 -0.57 -14.64 -1.68
N ARG A 90 -0.63 -15.97 -1.48
CA ARG A 90 -1.50 -16.84 -2.27
C ARG A 90 -2.22 -17.86 -1.42
N ASP A 91 -3.49 -18.08 -1.75
CA ASP A 91 -4.35 -19.09 -1.11
C ASP A 91 -4.40 -18.95 0.44
N CYS A 92 -4.24 -17.70 0.97
CA CYS A 92 -4.13 -17.41 2.39
C CYS A 92 -5.46 -16.89 2.99
N THR A 93 -5.54 -16.95 4.33
CA THR A 93 -6.57 -16.28 5.12
C THR A 93 -5.92 -15.29 6.08
N VAL A 94 -6.41 -14.04 6.10
CA VAL A 94 -5.89 -12.98 6.97
C VAL A 94 -7.05 -12.34 7.73
N GLY A 95 -7.08 -12.51 9.04
CA GLY A 95 -8.15 -11.99 9.91
C GLY A 95 -8.06 -10.46 10.13
N GLY A 96 -6.91 -9.85 9.88
CA GLY A 96 -6.67 -8.42 10.02
C GLY A 96 -6.43 -7.71 8.69
N ALA A 97 -5.59 -6.68 8.73
CA ALA A 97 -5.22 -5.88 7.58
C ALA A 97 -3.88 -6.33 6.97
N VAL A 98 -3.70 -6.06 5.68
CA VAL A 98 -2.46 -6.34 4.94
C VAL A 98 -1.80 -5.03 4.55
N ARG A 99 -0.54 -4.81 4.98
CA ARG A 99 0.25 -3.63 4.68
C ARG A 99 1.58 -4.02 4.06
N LEU A 100 1.75 -3.72 2.76
CA LEU A 100 2.91 -4.16 2.01
C LEU A 100 3.62 -3.00 1.32
N ALA A 101 4.94 -3.08 1.29
CA ALA A 101 5.77 -2.18 0.49
C ALA A 101 6.85 -2.99 -0.26
N ALA A 102 6.78 -3.01 -1.60
CA ALA A 102 7.74 -3.76 -2.41
C ALA A 102 7.74 -3.26 -3.86
N ARG A 103 8.77 -3.64 -4.63
CA ARG A 103 8.75 -3.38 -6.06
C ARG A 103 7.61 -4.13 -6.76
N THR A 104 7.40 -5.40 -6.41
CA THR A 104 6.33 -6.23 -6.97
C THR A 104 5.48 -6.83 -5.85
N ILE A 105 4.17 -6.65 -5.94
CA ILE A 105 3.18 -7.17 -4.97
C ILE A 105 2.11 -7.94 -5.74
N ASP A 106 1.95 -9.21 -5.43
CA ASP A 106 0.89 -10.08 -5.95
C ASP A 106 0.10 -10.71 -4.78
N ILE A 107 -1.19 -10.42 -4.73
CA ILE A 107 -2.11 -11.03 -3.77
C ILE A 107 -3.15 -11.79 -4.57
N SER A 108 -3.22 -13.11 -4.40
CA SER A 108 -4.11 -13.99 -5.17
C SER A 108 -4.85 -14.99 -4.30
N LYS A 109 -6.13 -15.22 -4.57
CA LYS A 109 -7.00 -16.18 -3.89
C LYS A 109 -6.94 -16.08 -2.36
N THR A 110 -6.78 -14.88 -1.83
CA THR A 110 -6.57 -14.61 -0.41
C THR A 110 -7.79 -13.91 0.16
N ALA A 111 -8.33 -14.44 1.26
CA ALA A 111 -9.41 -13.81 2.01
C ALA A 111 -8.83 -12.90 3.10
N ILE A 112 -9.14 -11.59 3.02
CA ILE A 112 -8.64 -10.58 3.95
C ILE A 112 -9.83 -9.90 4.60
N ASP A 113 -10.01 -10.07 5.91
CA ASP A 113 -11.14 -9.47 6.63
C ASP A 113 -10.98 -7.96 6.82
N GLY A 114 -9.74 -7.47 6.82
CA GLY A 114 -9.40 -6.07 6.94
C GLY A 114 -9.23 -5.34 5.60
N SER A 115 -8.46 -4.27 5.66
CA SER A 115 -8.08 -3.46 4.49
C SER A 115 -6.71 -3.85 3.98
N VAL A 116 -6.52 -3.73 2.67
CA VAL A 116 -5.21 -3.87 2.02
C VAL A 116 -4.66 -2.49 1.73
N THR A 117 -3.45 -2.20 2.22
CA THR A 117 -2.73 -0.95 1.95
C THR A 117 -1.36 -1.31 1.38
N VAL A 118 -1.13 -0.95 0.12
CA VAL A 118 0.05 -1.40 -0.61
C VAL A 118 0.70 -0.28 -1.41
N ALA A 119 2.02 -0.30 -1.44
CA ALA A 119 2.82 0.61 -2.25
C ALA A 119 3.93 -0.15 -2.97
N GLY A 120 4.01 -0.01 -4.30
CA GLY A 120 5.01 -0.71 -5.10
C GLY A 120 5.06 -0.23 -6.53
N GLN A 121 5.99 -0.74 -7.31
CA GLN A 121 6.04 -0.44 -8.74
C GLN A 121 4.91 -1.18 -9.48
N HIS A 122 4.78 -2.48 -9.22
CA HIS A 122 3.74 -3.33 -9.80
C HIS A 122 2.89 -3.94 -8.67
N VAL A 123 1.63 -3.56 -8.60
CA VAL A 123 0.70 -3.98 -7.56
C VAL A 123 -0.50 -4.68 -8.18
N VAL A 124 -0.76 -5.90 -7.76
CA VAL A 124 -1.91 -6.68 -8.25
C VAL A 124 -2.67 -7.32 -7.10
N LEU A 125 -3.97 -7.02 -7.01
CA LEU A 125 -4.94 -7.81 -6.24
C LEU A 125 -5.66 -8.71 -7.23
N ASN A 126 -5.28 -9.99 -7.28
CA ASN A 126 -5.75 -10.94 -8.29
C ASN A 126 -7.12 -11.55 -7.95
N THR A 127 -7.67 -12.22 -8.95
CA THR A 127 -8.94 -12.94 -8.88
C THR A 127 -8.95 -13.94 -7.72
N GLY A 128 -10.09 -14.04 -7.06
CA GLY A 128 -10.29 -14.90 -5.90
C GLY A 128 -9.87 -14.24 -4.57
N SER A 129 -9.22 -13.07 -4.62
CA SER A 129 -8.90 -12.30 -3.41
C SER A 129 -10.06 -11.39 -3.02
N THR A 130 -10.29 -11.27 -1.71
CA THR A 130 -11.32 -10.41 -1.12
C THR A 130 -10.73 -9.52 -0.04
N ALA A 131 -11.21 -8.27 0.07
CA ALA A 131 -10.87 -7.37 1.15
C ALA A 131 -11.98 -6.34 1.41
N ASN A 132 -11.97 -5.67 2.57
CA ASN A 132 -12.90 -4.57 2.81
C ASN A 132 -12.55 -3.36 1.95
N CYS A 133 -11.31 -2.90 2.02
CA CYS A 133 -10.84 -1.75 1.24
C CYS A 133 -9.51 -2.07 0.58
N PHE A 134 -9.27 -1.51 -0.61
CA PHE A 134 -8.01 -1.63 -1.31
C PHE A 134 -7.41 -0.25 -1.58
N TYR A 135 -6.36 0.09 -0.85
CA TYR A 135 -5.57 1.30 -1.00
C TYR A 135 -4.25 0.95 -1.67
N ALA A 136 -4.08 1.35 -2.91
CA ALA A 136 -2.89 0.97 -3.67
C ALA A 136 -2.25 2.16 -4.37
N MET A 137 -0.93 2.21 -4.34
CA MET A 137 -0.12 3.17 -5.08
C MET A 137 1.01 2.45 -5.82
N GLY A 138 1.19 2.77 -7.10
CA GLY A 138 2.27 2.19 -7.90
C GLY A 138 2.39 2.79 -9.30
N GLU A 139 3.35 2.34 -10.07
CA GLU A 139 3.41 2.64 -11.50
C GLU A 139 2.25 1.94 -12.23
N THR A 140 2.07 0.65 -11.93
CA THR A 140 0.97 -0.16 -12.45
C THR A 140 0.19 -0.75 -11.29
N VAL A 141 -1.10 -0.46 -11.22
CA VAL A 141 -2.02 -0.98 -10.20
C VAL A 141 -3.14 -1.74 -10.89
N ALA A 142 -3.35 -3.00 -10.52
CA ALA A 142 -4.44 -3.82 -11.05
C ALA A 142 -5.31 -4.40 -9.93
N LEU A 143 -6.61 -4.15 -9.98
CA LEU A 143 -7.63 -4.73 -9.12
C LEU A 143 -8.47 -5.71 -9.93
N ARG A 144 -8.33 -7.01 -9.66
CA ARG A 144 -9.10 -8.11 -10.26
C ARG A 144 -9.90 -8.90 -9.22
N GLY A 145 -9.63 -8.67 -7.95
CA GLY A 145 -10.34 -9.25 -6.83
C GLY A 145 -11.67 -8.56 -6.54
N SER A 146 -12.21 -8.80 -5.34
CA SER A 146 -13.47 -8.22 -4.87
C SER A 146 -13.24 -7.38 -3.61
N VAL A 147 -13.68 -6.13 -3.61
CA VAL A 147 -13.54 -5.21 -2.47
C VAL A 147 -14.80 -4.37 -2.29
N LYS A 148 -15.02 -3.80 -1.10
CA LYS A 148 -16.15 -2.89 -0.86
C LYS A 148 -15.87 -1.47 -1.35
N SER A 149 -14.61 -1.01 -1.26
CA SER A 149 -14.20 0.29 -1.78
C SER A 149 -12.72 0.29 -2.16
N ALA A 150 -12.31 1.23 -3.00
CA ALA A 150 -10.92 1.32 -3.40
C ALA A 150 -10.46 2.78 -3.55
N ALA A 151 -9.17 3.02 -3.28
CA ALA A 151 -8.47 4.24 -3.65
C ALA A 151 -7.15 3.87 -4.33
N LEU A 152 -7.04 4.16 -5.60
CA LEU A 152 -5.99 3.67 -6.47
C LEU A 152 -5.21 4.83 -7.09
N ALA A 153 -3.90 4.79 -7.03
CA ALA A 153 -3.04 5.81 -7.63
C ALA A 153 -1.91 5.18 -8.44
N GLY A 154 -1.68 5.66 -9.66
CA GLY A 154 -0.59 5.14 -10.50
C GLY A 154 -0.55 5.74 -11.88
N SER A 155 0.48 5.41 -12.67
CA SER A 155 0.50 5.81 -14.08
C SER A 155 -0.56 5.04 -14.86
N THR A 156 -0.69 3.74 -14.62
CA THR A 156 -1.75 2.92 -15.21
C THR A 156 -2.52 2.21 -14.11
N VAL A 157 -3.83 2.46 -14.05
CA VAL A 157 -4.76 1.76 -13.14
C VAL A 157 -5.70 0.90 -13.95
N THR A 158 -5.75 -0.39 -13.65
CA THR A 158 -6.67 -1.35 -14.27
C THR A 158 -7.65 -1.88 -13.23
N ILE A 159 -8.93 -1.77 -13.50
CA ILE A 159 -10.00 -2.36 -12.69
C ILE A 159 -10.70 -3.42 -13.55
N ASP A 160 -10.54 -4.67 -13.18
CA ASP A 160 -11.15 -5.84 -13.86
C ASP A 160 -11.74 -6.82 -12.83
N GLY A 161 -12.22 -6.29 -11.71
CA GLY A 161 -12.80 -7.01 -10.59
C GLY A 161 -14.10 -6.38 -10.10
N THR A 162 -14.53 -6.76 -8.88
CA THR A 162 -15.78 -6.31 -8.28
C THR A 162 -15.53 -5.29 -7.18
N ILE A 163 -16.26 -4.17 -7.20
CA ILE A 163 -16.22 -3.15 -6.16
C ILE A 163 -17.67 -2.81 -5.78
N ASP A 164 -18.08 -3.12 -4.54
CA ASP A 164 -19.46 -2.94 -4.07
C ASP A 164 -19.78 -1.50 -3.65
N GLY A 165 -18.88 -0.56 -3.81
CA GLY A 165 -19.06 0.83 -3.43
C GLY A 165 -18.28 1.78 -4.32
N ASP A 166 -17.84 2.89 -3.73
CA ASP A 166 -17.18 3.97 -4.45
C ASP A 166 -15.69 3.70 -4.66
N VAL A 167 -15.16 4.26 -5.74
CA VAL A 167 -13.74 4.18 -6.12
C VAL A 167 -13.20 5.56 -6.40
N GLU A 168 -12.05 5.86 -5.80
CA GLU A 168 -11.23 7.03 -6.12
C GLU A 168 -10.01 6.59 -6.94
N VAL A 169 -9.81 7.21 -8.10
CA VAL A 169 -8.69 6.89 -8.99
C VAL A 169 -7.91 8.14 -9.34
N TRP A 170 -6.58 8.08 -9.18
CA TRP A 170 -5.63 9.08 -9.66
C TRP A 170 -4.65 8.39 -10.61
N ALA A 171 -4.78 8.65 -11.91
CA ALA A 171 -3.95 7.96 -12.90
C ALA A 171 -3.72 8.80 -14.16
N ASP A 172 -2.66 8.46 -14.90
CA ASP A 172 -2.54 8.96 -16.28
C ASP A 172 -3.53 8.21 -17.16
N LYS A 173 -3.65 6.90 -16.97
CA LYS A 173 -4.50 6.01 -17.75
C LYS A 173 -5.35 5.11 -16.85
N LEU A 174 -6.68 5.12 -17.06
CA LEU A 174 -7.63 4.19 -16.41
C LEU A 174 -8.16 3.18 -17.42
N ILE A 175 -8.10 1.90 -17.07
CA ILE A 175 -8.62 0.79 -17.86
C ILE A 175 -9.72 0.08 -17.05
N LEU A 176 -10.93 0.05 -17.56
CA LEU A 176 -12.05 -0.71 -17.02
C LEU A 176 -12.23 -1.97 -17.85
N GLY A 177 -11.79 -3.11 -17.31
CA GLY A 177 -11.79 -4.39 -17.99
C GLY A 177 -13.21 -5.00 -18.13
N LYS A 178 -13.30 -6.08 -18.85
CA LYS A 178 -14.58 -6.76 -19.14
C LYS A 178 -15.28 -7.34 -17.91
N ASN A 179 -14.50 -7.65 -16.87
CA ASN A 179 -15.03 -8.19 -15.63
C ASN A 179 -15.30 -7.10 -14.58
N ALA A 180 -15.04 -5.83 -14.90
CA ALA A 180 -15.27 -4.72 -13.98
C ALA A 180 -16.75 -4.63 -13.60
N ARG A 181 -17.05 -4.70 -12.32
CA ARG A 181 -18.37 -4.57 -11.71
C ARG A 181 -18.26 -3.57 -10.56
N ILE A 182 -18.71 -2.34 -10.78
CA ILE A 182 -18.63 -1.27 -9.79
C ILE A 182 -20.03 -0.75 -9.54
N THR A 183 -20.55 -0.97 -8.32
CA THR A 183 -21.94 -0.59 -7.99
C THR A 183 -22.05 0.90 -7.66
N GLY A 184 -21.01 1.49 -7.09
CA GLY A 184 -20.95 2.88 -6.69
C GLY A 184 -20.43 3.82 -7.79
N THR A 185 -19.86 4.93 -7.36
CA THR A 185 -19.29 5.97 -8.23
C THR A 185 -17.78 5.78 -8.39
N VAL A 186 -17.30 5.84 -9.61
CA VAL A 186 -15.88 5.99 -9.93
C VAL A 186 -15.58 7.47 -10.08
N ASN A 187 -14.85 8.05 -9.13
CA ASN A 187 -14.32 9.40 -9.23
C ASN A 187 -12.89 9.31 -9.80
N ALA A 188 -12.73 9.61 -11.07
CA ALA A 188 -11.47 9.43 -11.78
C ALA A 188 -10.81 10.78 -12.07
N HIS A 189 -9.63 10.99 -11.48
CA HIS A 189 -8.72 12.10 -11.78
C HIS A 189 -7.66 11.57 -12.75
N ILE A 190 -7.88 11.75 -14.05
CA ILE A 190 -7.10 11.11 -15.11
C ILE A 190 -6.66 12.11 -16.17
N ALA A 191 -5.50 11.83 -16.79
CA ALA A 191 -4.97 12.65 -17.87
C ALA A 191 -5.50 12.25 -19.25
N GLN A 192 -5.75 10.94 -19.45
CA GLN A 192 -6.23 10.37 -20.71
C GLN A 192 -7.67 9.89 -20.58
N ASP A 193 -8.39 9.79 -21.69
CA ASP A 193 -9.73 9.18 -21.68
C ASP A 193 -9.65 7.73 -21.19
N PRO A 194 -10.60 7.29 -20.33
CA PRO A 194 -10.57 5.94 -19.80
C PRO A 194 -10.89 4.94 -20.91
N GLU A 195 -10.13 3.85 -20.96
CA GLU A 195 -10.47 2.70 -21.77
C GLU A 195 -11.52 1.87 -21.04
N ARG A 196 -12.68 1.67 -21.66
CA ARG A 196 -13.77 0.87 -21.08
C ARG A 196 -14.15 -0.26 -22.01
N ALA A 197 -14.09 -1.49 -21.50
CA ALA A 197 -14.62 -2.64 -22.20
C ALA A 197 -16.17 -2.56 -22.31
N GLU A 198 -16.75 -3.11 -23.37
CA GLU A 198 -18.20 -3.10 -23.60
C GLU A 198 -18.98 -3.78 -22.47
N ASP A 199 -18.42 -4.87 -21.91
CA ASP A 199 -19.03 -5.64 -20.83
C ASP A 199 -18.81 -5.03 -19.43
N ALA A 200 -18.05 -3.95 -19.30
CA ALA A 200 -17.78 -3.31 -18.01
C ALA A 200 -19.05 -2.67 -17.45
N GLN A 201 -19.42 -3.03 -16.21
CA GLN A 201 -20.57 -2.50 -15.50
C GLN A 201 -20.11 -1.50 -14.45
N VAL A 202 -20.45 -0.24 -14.64
CA VAL A 202 -20.06 0.86 -13.75
C VAL A 202 -21.30 1.69 -13.43
N GLY A 203 -21.59 1.89 -12.13
CA GLY A 203 -22.77 2.63 -11.69
C GLY A 203 -22.72 4.08 -12.17
N ALA A 204 -21.74 4.85 -11.74
CA ALA A 204 -21.49 6.21 -12.21
C ALA A 204 -20.00 6.44 -12.45
N LEU A 205 -19.66 7.16 -13.51
CA LEU A 205 -18.27 7.54 -13.81
C LEU A 205 -18.21 9.07 -13.85
N LYS A 206 -17.48 9.64 -12.90
CA LYS A 206 -17.16 11.06 -12.86
C LYS A 206 -15.70 11.24 -13.21
N ILE A 207 -15.44 11.98 -14.27
CA ILE A 207 -14.10 12.24 -14.74
C ILE A 207 -13.77 13.70 -14.42
N ASP A 208 -12.71 13.90 -13.66
CA ASP A 208 -12.06 15.18 -13.45
C ASP A 208 -10.73 15.14 -14.20
N ARG A 209 -10.67 15.86 -15.32
CA ARG A 209 -9.44 15.91 -16.13
C ARG A 209 -8.42 16.78 -15.40
N THR A 210 -7.31 16.18 -15.08
CA THR A 210 -6.15 16.94 -14.63
C THR A 210 -5.52 17.56 -15.87
N GLU A 211 -5.88 18.81 -16.16
CA GLU A 211 -5.16 19.57 -17.19
C GLU A 211 -3.69 19.65 -16.80
N ASN A 212 -2.84 19.36 -17.74
CA ASN A 212 -1.42 19.06 -17.62
C ASN A 212 -0.52 20.23 -17.15
N GLU A 213 -1.04 21.20 -16.42
CA GLU A 213 -0.20 22.31 -15.94
C GLU A 213 0.63 22.02 -14.69
N ASN A 214 0.41 20.88 -13.98
CA ASN A 214 1.09 20.60 -12.71
C ASN A 214 1.53 19.16 -12.49
N THR A 215 1.56 18.29 -13.50
CA THR A 215 2.03 16.90 -13.31
C THR A 215 3.51 16.87 -12.94
N SER A 216 4.32 17.79 -13.44
CA SER A 216 5.71 17.94 -13.04
C SER A 216 5.84 18.29 -11.55
N THR A 217 5.03 19.21 -11.06
CA THR A 217 5.12 19.67 -9.66
C THR A 217 4.66 18.62 -8.65
N ILE A 218 3.68 17.79 -9.01
CA ILE A 218 3.21 16.70 -8.13
C ILE A 218 4.21 15.55 -8.12
N ASN A 219 4.72 15.14 -9.27
CA ASN A 219 5.77 14.13 -9.37
C ASN A 219 7.07 14.62 -8.72
N ASP A 220 7.44 15.89 -8.88
CA ASP A 220 8.61 16.47 -8.22
C ASP A 220 8.42 16.56 -6.71
N THR A 221 7.23 16.86 -6.23
CA THR A 221 6.93 16.94 -4.79
C THR A 221 6.88 15.53 -4.17
N ILE A 222 6.18 14.58 -4.78
CA ILE A 222 6.14 13.19 -4.31
C ILE A 222 7.51 12.54 -4.48
N GLY A 223 8.17 12.72 -5.63
CA GLY A 223 9.54 12.27 -5.87
C GLY A 223 10.53 12.87 -4.86
N GLY A 224 10.38 14.14 -4.53
CA GLY A 224 11.17 14.81 -3.51
C GLY A 224 10.95 14.26 -2.11
N ILE A 225 9.70 13.99 -1.72
CA ILE A 225 9.36 13.40 -0.40
C ILE A 225 9.88 11.97 -0.31
N VAL A 226 9.69 11.16 -1.36
CA VAL A 226 10.19 9.78 -1.42
C VAL A 226 11.72 9.78 -1.41
N ALA A 227 12.37 10.64 -2.20
CA ALA A 227 13.83 10.77 -2.21
C ALA A 227 14.36 11.24 -0.85
N ALA A 228 13.69 12.17 -0.18
CA ALA A 228 14.07 12.64 1.16
C ALA A 228 13.91 11.51 2.20
N ALA A 229 12.82 10.74 2.15
CA ALA A 229 12.61 9.60 3.03
C ALA A 229 13.68 8.52 2.81
N LEU A 230 13.96 8.16 1.56
CA LEU A 230 15.02 7.20 1.21
C LEU A 230 16.40 7.71 1.62
N SER A 231 16.69 9.00 1.43
CA SER A 231 17.94 9.62 1.86
C SER A 231 18.10 9.57 3.37
N THR A 232 17.04 9.83 4.13
CA THR A 232 17.07 9.78 5.60
C THR A 232 17.30 8.35 6.10
N CYS A 233 16.65 7.36 5.49
CA CYS A 233 16.90 5.94 5.78
C CYS A 233 18.34 5.53 5.45
N PHE A 234 18.85 5.96 4.29
CA PHE A 234 20.21 5.67 3.87
C PHE A 234 21.26 6.27 4.83
N VAL A 235 21.05 7.51 5.27
CA VAL A 235 21.89 8.16 6.29
C VAL A 235 21.80 7.43 7.63
N ALA A 236 20.62 7.00 8.07
CA ALA A 236 20.45 6.24 9.30
C ALA A 236 21.20 4.89 9.24
N ILE A 237 21.10 4.17 8.11
CA ILE A 237 21.83 2.92 7.90
C ILE A 237 23.34 3.15 7.90
N ILE A 238 23.84 4.20 7.25
CA ILE A 238 25.27 4.53 7.25
C ILE A 238 25.74 4.88 8.66
N LEU A 239 24.97 5.68 9.42
CA LEU A 239 25.31 6.04 10.79
C LEU A 239 25.37 4.81 11.70
N GLU A 240 24.49 3.85 11.52
CA GLU A 240 24.48 2.61 12.29
C GLU A 240 25.64 1.70 11.91
N LEU A 241 26.01 1.66 10.63
CA LEU A 241 27.15 0.87 10.13
C LEU A 241 28.51 1.45 10.53
N VAL A 242 28.62 2.79 10.58
CA VAL A 242 29.89 3.51 10.87
C VAL A 242 30.06 3.73 12.37
N PHE A 243 28.96 3.93 13.13
CA PHE A 243 28.99 4.24 14.55
C PHE A 243 28.11 3.34 15.42
N PRO A 244 28.25 2.02 15.39
CA PRO A 244 27.34 1.08 16.08
C PRO A 244 27.32 1.28 17.60
N ARG A 245 28.41 1.82 18.19
CA ARG A 245 28.49 2.09 19.64
C ARG A 245 27.80 3.40 20.06
N ALA A 246 27.69 4.37 19.16
CA ALA A 246 27.05 5.66 19.46
C ALA A 246 25.51 5.54 19.43
N THR A 247 24.98 4.76 18.51
CA THR A 247 23.53 4.50 18.39
C THR A 247 23.00 3.67 19.56
N ALA A 248 23.74 2.66 20.00
CA ALA A 248 23.40 1.86 21.19
C ALA A 248 23.36 2.71 22.48
N SER A 249 24.25 3.71 22.61
CA SER A 249 24.29 4.60 23.77
C SER A 249 23.13 5.59 23.78
N ALA A 250 22.71 6.10 22.63
CA ALA A 250 21.56 7.00 22.51
C ALA A 250 20.22 6.30 22.83
N ALA A 251 20.05 5.06 22.39
CA ALA A 251 18.87 4.24 22.71
C ALA A 251 18.79 3.93 24.21
N GLY A 252 19.93 3.72 24.87
CA GLY A 252 20.01 3.51 26.33
C GLY A 252 19.60 4.72 27.17
N MET A 253 19.88 5.95 26.71
CA MET A 253 19.50 7.18 27.42
C MET A 253 18.00 7.48 27.33
N LEU A 254 17.32 7.09 26.25
CA LEU A 254 15.87 7.27 26.10
C LEU A 254 15.07 6.31 27.00
N ARG A 255 15.65 5.17 27.37
CA ARG A 255 15.02 4.15 28.21
C ARG A 255 15.11 4.46 29.74
N GLN A 256 15.90 5.46 30.16
CA GLN A 256 16.14 5.78 31.55
C GLN A 256 15.42 7.04 32.07
N ARG A 257 14.44 7.58 31.36
CA ARG A 257 13.58 8.63 31.91
C ARG A 257 12.29 8.01 32.44
N PRO A 258 12.03 8.15 33.74
CA PRO A 258 10.80 7.72 34.40
C PRO A 258 9.57 8.51 33.91
#